data_1fb7f0113584618cdd76006021a2df2b
#
_entry.id   1fb7f0113584618cdd76006021a2df2b
#
_cell.length_a   1.000
_cell.length_b   1.000
_cell.length_c   1.000
_cell.angle_alpha   90.00
_cell.angle_beta   90.00
_cell.angle_gamma   90.00
#
_symmetry.space_group_name_H-M   'P 1'
#
loop_
_entity.id
_entity.type
_entity.pdbx_description
1 polymer ?
#
loop_
_entity_poly.entity_id
_entity_poly.type
_entity_poly.pdbx_seq_one_letter_code
_entity_poly.pdbx_strand_id
1 'polypeptide(L)'
;LFGGHEITYQAWYGINAETLESDRTFNPSGIYTDENGETQFYDNEVDNYKQDHAQLLWNEQISEYWSTNIALHYTRGRGYFEQFKEDDDFATYGFQPLAVNGAEVNTTDLIRRRWLDNDFYGTVFSANYKKDKLDLIMGGGWNRYEGDHFGEVIWARFASDSEIRDRYYDDTSTKTDFNFYTKANYSLDEQWSLYGDLQYRTVGYTANGEETGFVDDTFNFFNPKAGLTFDLNRNNNFYFSYAVANREPNRNDYESGNPKPERLEDYELGWRYVSPSVQVNTNIYYMQYQDQLVLTGQLNDVGAPLRENIGDSYRLGLEIDANISLGEKFALRPNVTLSSNQNRNFVFERDGELEELGNTNIAFSPNVI
;
A
#
# COMPACT_ATOMS: atom_id res chain seq x y z
N LEU A 1 -11.16 -20.18 4.88
CA LEU A 1 -9.78 -20.55 4.58
C LEU A 1 -8.94 -20.34 5.84
N PHE A 2 -8.09 -21.31 6.14
CA PHE A 2 -7.15 -21.26 7.24
C PHE A 2 -5.75 -21.35 6.65
N GLY A 3 -4.83 -20.52 7.11
CA GLY A 3 -3.47 -20.51 6.61
C GLY A 3 -2.52 -19.93 7.64
N GLY A 4 -1.30 -20.36 7.58
CA GLY A 4 -0.18 -19.83 8.35
C GLY A 4 1.12 -20.14 7.65
N HIS A 5 2.15 -19.36 7.94
CA HIS A 5 3.47 -19.59 7.38
C HIS A 5 4.55 -19.25 8.40
N GLU A 6 5.66 -19.91 8.24
CA GLU A 6 6.94 -19.54 8.81
C GLU A 6 7.94 -19.50 7.67
N ILE A 7 8.60 -18.37 7.46
CA ILE A 7 9.46 -18.14 6.32
C ILE A 7 10.83 -17.67 6.83
N THR A 8 11.87 -18.32 6.37
CA THR A 8 13.22 -17.80 6.53
C THR A 8 13.45 -16.65 5.54
N TYR A 9 14.43 -15.81 5.79
CA TYR A 9 14.81 -14.73 4.90
C TYR A 9 15.04 -15.22 3.45
N GLN A 10 15.70 -16.35 3.25
CA GLN A 10 15.89 -16.97 1.96
C GLN A 10 14.59 -17.32 1.24
N ALA A 11 13.63 -17.91 1.96
CA ALA A 11 12.34 -18.27 1.38
C ALA A 11 11.51 -17.04 1.02
N TRP A 12 11.55 -16.01 1.85
CA TRP A 12 10.82 -14.75 1.62
C TRP A 12 11.27 -14.04 0.34
N TYR A 13 12.58 -13.90 0.15
CA TYR A 13 13.13 -13.20 -1.02
C TYR A 13 13.43 -14.13 -2.21
N GLY A 14 13.28 -15.44 -2.06
CA GLY A 14 13.55 -16.42 -3.12
C GLY A 14 15.02 -16.47 -3.55
N ILE A 15 15.94 -16.10 -2.65
CA ILE A 15 17.38 -16.02 -2.93
C ILE A 15 18.13 -17.24 -2.38
N ASN A 16 19.26 -17.57 -2.98
CA ASN A 16 20.15 -18.62 -2.50
C ASN A 16 21.09 -18.11 -1.39
N ALA A 17 21.85 -18.99 -0.77
CA ALA A 17 22.71 -18.64 0.36
C ALA A 17 23.78 -17.57 0.00
N GLU A 18 24.36 -17.62 -1.20
CA GLU A 18 25.33 -16.62 -1.65
C GLU A 18 24.70 -15.25 -1.85
N THR A 19 23.51 -15.21 -2.48
CA THR A 19 22.75 -13.98 -2.66
C THR A 19 22.28 -13.42 -1.32
N LEU A 20 21.89 -14.29 -0.37
CA LEU A 20 21.50 -13.89 0.99
C LEU A 20 22.65 -13.19 1.72
N GLU A 21 23.87 -13.71 1.63
CA GLU A 21 25.05 -13.08 2.24
C GLU A 21 25.32 -11.70 1.65
N SER A 22 25.24 -11.57 0.32
CA SER A 22 25.38 -10.28 -0.36
C SER A 22 24.28 -9.29 0.03
N ASP A 23 23.03 -9.76 0.15
CA ASP A 23 21.90 -8.92 0.51
C ASP A 23 22.00 -8.43 1.96
N ARG A 24 22.39 -9.27 2.89
CA ARG A 24 22.63 -8.89 4.30
C ARG A 24 23.74 -7.85 4.45
N THR A 25 24.69 -7.80 3.54
CA THR A 25 25.73 -6.76 3.53
C THR A 25 25.14 -5.37 3.24
N PHE A 26 24.10 -5.29 2.42
CA PHE A 26 23.37 -4.05 2.13
C PHE A 26 22.26 -3.74 3.14
N ASN A 27 21.75 -4.77 3.82
CA ASN A 27 20.64 -4.67 4.76
C ASN A 27 21.04 -5.37 6.08
N PRO A 28 21.79 -4.72 6.94
CA PRO A 28 22.59 -5.32 8.02
C PRO A 28 21.79 -5.83 9.22
N SER A 29 20.52 -6.22 9.05
CA SER A 29 19.78 -6.95 10.08
C SER A 29 20.40 -8.33 10.30
N GLY A 30 20.70 -8.66 11.56
CA GLY A 30 21.26 -9.95 11.94
C GLY A 30 22.73 -10.20 11.63
N ILE A 31 23.50 -9.20 11.22
CA ILE A 31 24.95 -9.29 11.07
C ILE A 31 25.61 -8.96 12.42
N TYR A 32 26.64 -9.71 12.78
CA TYR A 32 27.47 -9.42 13.94
C TYR A 32 28.93 -9.83 13.70
N THR A 33 29.84 -9.30 14.51
CA THR A 33 31.27 -9.62 14.45
C THR A 33 31.62 -10.57 15.61
N ASP A 34 32.23 -11.69 15.30
CA ASP A 34 32.64 -12.67 16.30
C ASP A 34 33.93 -12.23 17.04
N GLU A 35 34.36 -13.04 18.02
CA GLU A 35 35.56 -12.78 18.83
C GLU A 35 36.87 -12.73 18.01
N ASN A 36 36.86 -13.28 16.79
CA ASN A 36 37.99 -13.29 15.87
C ASN A 36 37.98 -12.10 14.92
N GLY A 37 36.92 -11.25 14.93
CA GLY A 37 36.70 -10.15 14.04
C GLY A 37 36.12 -10.57 12.68
N GLU A 38 35.54 -11.78 12.58
CA GLU A 38 34.90 -12.28 11.38
C GLU A 38 33.42 -11.94 11.38
N THR A 39 32.89 -11.55 10.21
CA THR A 39 31.45 -11.27 10.03
C THR A 39 30.65 -12.56 10.08
N GLN A 40 29.65 -12.59 10.95
CA GLN A 40 28.74 -13.70 11.15
C GLN A 40 27.30 -13.24 10.90
N PHE A 41 26.41 -14.21 10.65
CA PHE A 41 24.99 -13.96 10.43
C PHE A 41 24.18 -14.73 11.45
N TYR A 42 23.11 -14.11 11.95
CA TYR A 42 22.16 -14.76 12.84
C TYR A 42 21.34 -15.80 12.07
N ASP A 43 21.38 -17.06 12.51
CA ASP A 43 20.79 -18.19 11.77
C ASP A 43 19.25 -18.21 11.77
N ASN A 44 18.63 -17.61 12.79
CA ASN A 44 17.20 -17.72 13.05
C ASN A 44 16.44 -16.42 12.76
N GLU A 45 16.85 -15.66 11.73
CA GLU A 45 16.02 -14.59 11.20
C GLU A 45 14.81 -15.21 10.51
N VAL A 46 13.67 -15.15 11.17
CA VAL A 46 12.41 -15.72 10.68
C VAL A 46 11.32 -14.67 10.68
N ASP A 47 10.43 -14.78 9.72
CA ASP A 47 9.12 -14.15 9.72
C ASP A 47 8.07 -15.26 9.92
N ASN A 48 7.53 -15.33 11.14
CA ASN A 48 6.52 -16.32 11.52
C ASN A 48 5.17 -15.63 11.64
N TYR A 49 4.26 -15.93 10.72
CA TYR A 49 2.95 -15.30 10.70
C TYR A 49 1.85 -16.30 10.35
N LYS A 50 0.77 -16.27 11.12
CA LYS A 50 -0.40 -17.11 10.92
C LYS A 50 -1.64 -16.24 10.72
N GLN A 51 -2.46 -16.59 9.71
CA GLN A 51 -3.77 -15.99 9.50
C GLN A 51 -4.87 -17.06 9.44
N ASP A 52 -5.97 -16.78 10.11
CA ASP A 52 -7.20 -17.54 10.02
C ASP A 52 -8.31 -16.65 9.39
N HIS A 53 -9.02 -17.17 8.40
CA HIS A 53 -10.07 -16.44 7.68
C HIS A 53 -11.40 -17.16 7.81
N ALA A 54 -12.45 -16.42 8.16
CA ALA A 54 -13.84 -16.89 8.14
C ALA A 54 -14.67 -15.97 7.24
N GLN A 55 -15.49 -16.55 6.39
CA GLN A 55 -16.36 -15.80 5.47
C GLN A 55 -17.74 -16.44 5.41
N LEU A 56 -18.78 -15.60 5.39
CA LEU A 56 -20.15 -15.98 5.11
C LEU A 56 -20.64 -15.19 3.89
N LEU A 57 -20.96 -15.89 2.82
CA LEU A 57 -21.37 -15.31 1.55
C LEU A 57 -22.83 -15.64 1.29
N TRP A 58 -23.63 -14.62 0.96
CA TRP A 58 -25.00 -14.77 0.55
C TRP A 58 -25.22 -14.04 -0.78
N ASN A 59 -25.80 -14.77 -1.75
CA ASN A 59 -26.14 -14.26 -3.05
C ASN A 59 -27.57 -14.65 -3.37
N GLU A 60 -28.37 -13.70 -3.83
CA GLU A 60 -29.78 -13.91 -4.11
C GLU A 60 -30.20 -13.23 -5.42
N GLN A 61 -30.91 -13.95 -6.25
CA GLN A 61 -31.64 -13.40 -7.39
C GLN A 61 -33.05 -13.05 -6.96
N ILE A 62 -33.28 -11.79 -6.59
CA ILE A 62 -34.56 -11.32 -6.03
C ILE A 62 -35.66 -11.29 -7.11
N SER A 63 -35.30 -10.94 -8.35
CA SER A 63 -36.22 -10.91 -9.48
C SER A 63 -35.44 -11.05 -10.79
N GLU A 64 -36.14 -11.02 -11.92
CA GLU A 64 -35.53 -11.01 -13.27
C GLU A 64 -34.50 -9.86 -13.44
N TYR A 65 -34.71 -8.73 -12.76
CA TYR A 65 -33.89 -7.53 -12.92
C TYR A 65 -32.97 -7.24 -11.74
N TRP A 66 -33.19 -7.84 -10.57
CA TRP A 66 -32.48 -7.54 -9.34
C TRP A 66 -31.74 -8.75 -8.80
N SER A 67 -30.46 -8.57 -8.51
CA SER A 67 -29.65 -9.48 -7.71
C SER A 67 -28.96 -8.74 -6.58
N THR A 68 -28.66 -9.45 -5.50
CA THR A 68 -27.93 -8.89 -4.35
C THR A 68 -26.90 -9.86 -3.85
N ASN A 69 -25.84 -9.33 -3.25
CA ASN A 69 -24.86 -10.11 -2.51
C ASN A 69 -24.49 -9.40 -1.20
N ILE A 70 -24.23 -10.20 -0.18
CA ILE A 70 -23.72 -9.76 1.11
C ILE A 70 -22.62 -10.72 1.50
N ALA A 71 -21.49 -10.19 1.95
CA ALA A 71 -20.39 -10.96 2.50
C ALA A 71 -20.02 -10.42 3.87
N LEU A 72 -19.95 -11.31 4.86
CA LEU A 72 -19.33 -11.05 6.15
C LEU A 72 -17.95 -11.69 6.15
N HIS A 73 -16.98 -11.02 6.69
CA HIS A 73 -15.62 -11.55 6.80
C HIS A 73 -15.02 -11.25 8.17
N TYR A 74 -14.15 -12.16 8.59
CA TYR A 74 -13.31 -12.03 9.77
C TYR A 74 -11.95 -12.64 9.48
N THR A 75 -10.90 -11.94 9.81
CA THR A 75 -9.52 -12.40 9.72
C THR A 75 -8.83 -12.16 11.04
N ARG A 76 -8.22 -13.19 11.62
CA ARG A 76 -7.31 -13.13 12.76
C ARG A 76 -5.90 -13.34 12.25
N GLY A 77 -5.01 -12.40 12.49
CA GLY A 77 -3.60 -12.51 12.16
C GLY A 77 -2.73 -12.37 13.40
N ARG A 78 -1.72 -13.23 13.54
CA ARG A 78 -0.74 -13.13 14.61
C ARG A 78 0.60 -13.69 14.18
N GLY A 79 1.66 -12.95 14.45
CA GLY A 79 3.01 -13.39 14.16
C GLY A 79 4.07 -12.41 14.60
N TYR A 80 5.30 -12.75 14.31
CA TYR A 80 6.47 -11.93 14.64
C TYR A 80 7.57 -12.15 13.61
N PHE A 81 8.44 -11.20 13.47
CA PHE A 81 9.77 -11.42 12.92
C PHE A 81 10.83 -11.31 14.03
N GLU A 82 11.89 -12.08 13.90
CA GLU A 82 12.96 -12.19 14.88
C GLU A 82 14.25 -11.63 14.30
N GLN A 83 14.95 -10.80 15.05
CA GLN A 83 16.18 -10.14 14.65
C GLN A 83 17.23 -10.19 15.73
N PHE A 84 18.49 -10.44 15.33
CA PHE A 84 19.65 -10.15 16.15
C PHE A 84 20.06 -8.68 15.95
N LYS A 85 20.44 -8.03 17.05
CA LYS A 85 21.02 -6.68 17.05
C LYS A 85 22.35 -6.72 17.80
N GLU A 86 23.41 -6.22 17.16
CA GLU A 86 24.72 -6.10 17.75
C GLU A 86 24.89 -4.70 18.33
N ASP A 87 25.40 -4.62 19.57
CA ASP A 87 25.78 -3.38 20.27
C ASP A 87 24.65 -2.31 20.26
N ASP A 88 23.40 -2.74 20.43
CA ASP A 88 22.24 -1.87 20.36
C ASP A 88 22.01 -1.12 21.68
N ASP A 89 21.49 0.11 21.62
CA ASP A 89 21.37 1.03 22.75
C ASP A 89 20.32 0.54 23.76
N PHE A 90 20.67 0.51 25.04
CA PHE A 90 19.79 0.20 26.16
C PHE A 90 18.53 1.05 26.19
N ALA A 91 18.63 2.34 25.82
CA ALA A 91 17.52 3.27 25.86
C ALA A 91 16.38 2.82 24.95
N THR A 92 16.68 2.20 23.79
CA THR A 92 15.68 1.63 22.86
C THR A 92 14.79 0.58 23.51
N TYR A 93 15.30 -0.13 24.52
CA TYR A 93 14.61 -1.25 25.17
C TYR A 93 14.18 -0.94 26.61
N GLY A 94 14.35 0.32 27.04
CA GLY A 94 14.05 0.72 28.40
C GLY A 94 15.02 0.16 29.46
N PHE A 95 16.17 -0.37 29.05
CA PHE A 95 17.19 -0.92 29.95
C PHE A 95 17.92 0.21 30.67
N GLN A 96 18.31 -0.05 31.92
CA GLN A 96 19.11 0.91 32.68
C GLN A 96 20.61 0.62 32.50
N PRO A 97 21.47 1.67 32.42
CA PRO A 97 22.91 1.49 32.33
C PRO A 97 23.44 0.61 33.45
N LEU A 98 24.42 -0.26 33.17
CA LEU A 98 25.03 -1.17 34.10
C LEU A 98 26.51 -0.82 34.36
N ALA A 99 27.00 -1.04 35.56
CA ALA A 99 28.42 -0.99 35.85
C ALA A 99 29.04 -2.39 35.79
N VAL A 100 29.85 -2.65 34.75
CA VAL A 100 30.56 -3.92 34.56
C VAL A 100 32.05 -3.67 34.67
N ASN A 101 32.70 -4.27 35.66
CA ASN A 101 34.15 -4.11 35.95
C ASN A 101 34.57 -2.63 36.08
N GLY A 102 33.69 -1.76 36.58
CA GLY A 102 33.96 -0.34 36.79
C GLY A 102 33.80 0.54 35.56
N ALA A 103 33.37 -0.03 34.43
CA ALA A 103 32.97 0.70 33.23
C ALA A 103 31.42 0.73 33.13
N GLU A 104 30.87 1.84 32.67
CA GLU A 104 29.46 1.94 32.36
C GLU A 104 29.18 1.25 31.00
N VAL A 105 28.17 0.38 30.98
CA VAL A 105 27.68 -0.33 29.78
C VAL A 105 26.26 0.14 29.53
N ASN A 106 26.02 0.66 28.34
CA ASN A 106 24.74 1.21 27.87
C ASN A 106 24.29 0.65 26.52
N THR A 107 25.02 -0.36 26.02
CA THR A 107 24.68 -1.11 24.80
C THR A 107 24.78 -2.61 25.04
N THR A 108 24.13 -3.40 24.24
CA THR A 108 24.15 -4.88 24.32
C THR A 108 23.82 -5.53 22.99
N ASP A 109 24.40 -6.72 22.82
CA ASP A 109 23.87 -7.63 21.80
C ASP A 109 22.57 -8.25 22.34
N LEU A 110 21.56 -8.32 21.50
CA LEU A 110 20.28 -8.88 21.87
C LEU A 110 19.55 -9.55 20.67
N ILE A 111 18.55 -10.35 21.01
CA ILE A 111 17.59 -10.91 20.06
C ILE A 111 16.21 -10.37 20.45
N ARG A 112 15.56 -9.72 19.50
CA ARG A 112 14.22 -9.18 19.65
C ARG A 112 13.21 -9.86 18.74
N ARG A 113 11.94 -9.85 19.16
CA ARG A 113 10.79 -10.16 18.32
C ARG A 113 9.92 -8.94 18.22
N ARG A 114 9.53 -8.59 17.01
CA ARG A 114 8.49 -7.58 16.76
C ARG A 114 7.22 -8.29 16.31
N TRP A 115 6.19 -8.13 17.11
CA TRP A 115 4.92 -8.82 16.95
C TRP A 115 3.90 -7.98 16.21
N LEU A 116 3.08 -8.67 15.44
CA LEU A 116 1.83 -8.18 14.88
C LEU A 116 0.72 -9.10 15.38
N ASP A 117 -0.29 -8.53 16.04
CA ASP A 117 -1.45 -9.24 16.56
C ASP A 117 -2.70 -8.45 16.19
N ASN A 118 -3.50 -8.96 15.23
CA ASN A 118 -4.54 -8.16 14.62
C ASN A 118 -5.83 -8.92 14.32
N ASP A 119 -6.92 -8.16 14.38
CA ASP A 119 -8.26 -8.55 13.95
C ASP A 119 -8.71 -7.64 12.81
N PHE A 120 -9.28 -8.22 11.75
CA PHE A 120 -9.90 -7.48 10.67
C PHE A 120 -11.24 -8.09 10.32
N TYR A 121 -12.31 -7.32 10.43
CA TYR A 121 -13.66 -7.79 10.21
C TYR A 121 -14.55 -6.75 9.57
N GLY A 122 -15.60 -7.23 8.92
CA GLY A 122 -16.52 -6.32 8.27
C GLY A 122 -17.57 -7.00 7.40
N THR A 123 -18.22 -6.15 6.62
CA THR A 123 -19.22 -6.55 5.64
C THR A 123 -19.05 -5.77 4.35
N VAL A 124 -19.32 -6.43 3.24
CA VAL A 124 -19.53 -5.79 1.94
C VAL A 124 -20.87 -6.24 1.37
N PHE A 125 -21.54 -5.34 0.68
CA PHE A 125 -22.85 -5.62 0.09
C PHE A 125 -23.01 -4.90 -1.24
N SER A 126 -23.80 -5.48 -2.14
CA SER A 126 -24.28 -4.78 -3.31
C SER A 126 -25.66 -5.27 -3.76
N ALA A 127 -26.37 -4.37 -4.44
CA ALA A 127 -27.59 -4.66 -5.16
C ALA A 127 -27.38 -4.24 -6.63
N ASN A 128 -27.66 -5.14 -7.57
CA ASN A 128 -27.47 -4.94 -8.98
C ASN A 128 -28.85 -4.93 -9.66
N TYR A 129 -29.10 -3.92 -10.46
CA TYR A 129 -30.28 -3.79 -11.28
C TYR A 129 -29.89 -3.71 -12.74
N LYS A 130 -30.46 -4.57 -13.56
CA LYS A 130 -30.23 -4.55 -14.99
C LYS A 130 -31.54 -4.72 -15.73
N LYS A 131 -31.91 -3.69 -16.48
CA LYS A 131 -33.08 -3.70 -17.34
C LYS A 131 -32.91 -2.74 -18.52
N ASP A 132 -33.22 -3.21 -19.71
CA ASP A 132 -33.18 -2.46 -20.96
C ASP A 132 -31.83 -1.74 -21.15
N LYS A 133 -31.86 -0.41 -21.08
CA LYS A 133 -30.71 0.48 -21.27
C LYS A 133 -29.93 0.83 -19.99
N LEU A 134 -30.43 0.40 -18.83
CA LEU A 134 -29.86 0.77 -17.54
C LEU A 134 -29.23 -0.45 -16.84
N ASP A 135 -27.96 -0.30 -16.48
CA ASP A 135 -27.24 -1.18 -15.58
C ASP A 135 -26.83 -0.35 -14.35
N LEU A 136 -27.43 -0.64 -13.19
CA LEU A 136 -27.20 0.12 -11.94
C LEU A 136 -26.69 -0.83 -10.86
N ILE A 137 -25.64 -0.40 -10.19
CA ILE A 137 -25.08 -1.08 -9.00
C ILE A 137 -25.09 -0.09 -7.85
N MET A 138 -25.66 -0.50 -6.74
CA MET A 138 -25.55 0.20 -5.45
C MET A 138 -24.89 -0.72 -4.46
N GLY A 139 -23.90 -0.23 -3.74
CA GLY A 139 -23.18 -1.08 -2.82
C GLY A 139 -22.33 -0.31 -1.83
N GLY A 140 -21.67 -1.04 -0.97
CA GLY A 140 -20.80 -0.45 0.04
C GLY A 140 -20.16 -1.51 0.92
N GLY A 141 -19.44 -1.02 1.90
CA GLY A 141 -18.83 -1.85 2.91
C GLY A 141 -18.53 -1.07 4.18
N TRP A 142 -18.42 -1.83 5.24
CA TRP A 142 -17.90 -1.37 6.51
C TRP A 142 -16.89 -2.38 7.01
N ASN A 143 -15.68 -1.89 7.35
CA ASN A 143 -14.60 -2.72 7.85
C ASN A 143 -13.97 -2.06 9.07
N ARG A 144 -13.48 -2.89 9.99
CA ARG A 144 -12.69 -2.47 11.13
C ARG A 144 -11.46 -3.35 11.27
N TYR A 145 -10.34 -2.70 11.39
CA TYR A 145 -9.05 -3.29 11.74
C TYR A 145 -8.68 -2.84 13.15
N GLU A 146 -8.23 -3.77 13.97
CA GLU A 146 -7.66 -3.57 15.29
C GLU A 146 -6.32 -4.30 15.32
N GLY A 147 -5.25 -3.60 15.67
CA GLY A 147 -3.91 -4.16 15.63
C GLY A 147 -3.07 -3.71 16.79
N ASP A 148 -2.43 -4.67 17.44
CA ASP A 148 -1.41 -4.48 18.44
C ASP A 148 -0.04 -4.80 17.82
N HIS A 149 0.88 -3.85 17.93
CA HIS A 149 2.27 -4.01 17.53
C HIS A 149 3.13 -3.88 18.76
N PHE A 150 3.89 -4.89 19.11
CA PHE A 150 4.74 -4.86 20.30
C PHE A 150 6.07 -5.57 20.09
N GLY A 151 7.08 -5.13 20.81
CA GLY A 151 8.40 -5.73 20.78
C GLY A 151 8.74 -6.46 22.09
N GLU A 152 9.35 -7.63 21.97
CA GLU A 152 9.87 -8.42 23.10
C GLU A 152 11.37 -8.67 22.90
N VAL A 153 12.17 -8.52 23.96
CA VAL A 153 13.55 -9.00 23.98
C VAL A 153 13.54 -10.44 24.50
N ILE A 154 14.02 -11.39 23.69
CA ILE A 154 14.03 -12.80 24.04
C ILE A 154 15.41 -13.29 24.52
N TRP A 155 16.45 -12.53 24.26
CA TRP A 155 17.80 -12.73 24.75
C TRP A 155 18.57 -11.41 24.73
N ALA A 156 19.41 -11.15 25.71
CA ALA A 156 20.36 -10.05 25.69
C ALA A 156 21.62 -10.48 26.43
N ARG A 157 22.81 -10.02 25.99
CA ARG A 157 24.08 -10.23 26.69
C ARG A 157 24.06 -9.53 28.04
N PHE A 158 23.53 -8.31 28.08
CA PHE A 158 23.29 -7.52 29.29
C PHE A 158 21.84 -7.05 29.25
N ALA A 159 21.03 -7.54 30.18
CA ALA A 159 19.60 -7.31 30.21
C ALA A 159 19.15 -6.33 31.33
N SER A 160 20.12 -5.75 32.05
CA SER A 160 19.84 -4.88 33.20
C SER A 160 18.93 -5.56 34.23
N ASP A 161 17.82 -4.90 34.60
CA ASP A 161 16.80 -5.36 35.53
C ASP A 161 15.53 -5.89 34.80
N SER A 162 15.58 -6.03 33.46
CA SER A 162 14.48 -6.56 32.67
C SER A 162 14.41 -8.08 32.70
N GLU A 163 13.23 -8.62 32.51
CA GLU A 163 12.97 -10.05 32.37
C GLU A 163 12.82 -10.44 30.88
N ILE A 164 13.04 -11.75 30.62
CA ILE A 164 12.84 -12.31 29.28
C ILE A 164 11.39 -12.09 28.82
N ARG A 165 11.21 -11.52 27.63
CA ARG A 165 9.94 -11.14 26.99
C ARG A 165 9.23 -9.95 27.62
N ASP A 166 9.94 -9.12 28.38
CA ASP A 166 9.43 -7.80 28.67
C ASP A 166 9.22 -7.04 27.39
N ARG A 167 8.08 -6.35 27.29
CA ARG A 167 7.77 -5.52 26.13
C ARG A 167 8.53 -4.21 26.26
N TYR A 168 9.26 -3.86 25.23
CA TYR A 168 9.95 -2.58 25.16
C TYR A 168 9.14 -1.51 24.43
N TYR A 169 8.12 -1.92 23.64
CA TYR A 169 7.06 -1.05 23.15
C TYR A 169 5.75 -1.82 23.01
N ASP A 170 4.63 -1.10 23.04
CA ASP A 170 3.28 -1.67 22.93
C ASP A 170 2.37 -0.66 22.24
N ASP A 171 2.33 -0.71 20.92
CA ASP A 171 1.58 0.19 20.06
C ASP A 171 0.22 -0.40 19.73
N THR A 172 -0.81 0.41 19.77
CA THR A 172 -2.17 0.01 19.37
C THR A 172 -2.67 0.87 18.23
N SER A 173 -3.45 0.27 17.33
CA SER A 173 -4.09 1.02 16.26
C SER A 173 -5.47 0.46 15.93
N THR A 174 -6.36 1.36 15.52
CA THR A 174 -7.68 0.99 15.00
C THR A 174 -7.93 1.78 13.73
N LYS A 175 -8.37 1.07 12.69
CA LYS A 175 -8.83 1.71 11.45
C LYS A 175 -10.25 1.26 11.13
N THR A 176 -11.16 2.21 10.95
CA THR A 176 -12.54 1.95 10.52
C THR A 176 -12.76 2.57 9.16
N ASP A 177 -13.30 1.82 8.23
CA ASP A 177 -13.61 2.26 6.87
C ASP A 177 -15.07 1.97 6.58
N PHE A 178 -15.81 2.99 6.18
CA PHE A 178 -17.15 2.87 5.64
C PHE A 178 -17.21 3.52 4.28
N ASN A 179 -17.79 2.83 3.32
CA ASN A 179 -18.08 3.43 2.02
C ASN A 179 -19.46 3.00 1.52
N PHE A 180 -20.05 3.89 0.74
CA PHE A 180 -21.25 3.63 -0.03
C PHE A 180 -21.08 4.21 -1.43
N TYR A 181 -21.48 3.46 -2.45
CA TYR A 181 -21.40 3.92 -3.84
C TYR A 181 -22.65 3.55 -4.64
N THR A 182 -22.88 4.35 -5.65
CA THR A 182 -23.85 4.05 -6.71
C THR A 182 -23.20 4.27 -8.07
N LYS A 183 -23.31 3.27 -8.92
CA LYS A 183 -22.68 3.23 -10.25
C LYS A 183 -23.74 2.89 -11.29
N ALA A 184 -23.82 3.68 -12.35
CA ALA A 184 -24.78 3.49 -13.42
C ALA A 184 -24.11 3.55 -14.80
N ASN A 185 -24.49 2.61 -15.66
CA ASN A 185 -24.27 2.70 -17.10
C ASN A 185 -25.64 2.86 -17.77
N TYR A 186 -25.76 3.82 -18.65
CA TYR A 186 -26.99 4.08 -19.40
C TYR A 186 -26.71 4.23 -20.89
N SER A 187 -27.29 3.34 -21.70
CA SER A 187 -27.21 3.43 -23.15
C SER A 187 -28.24 4.41 -23.65
N LEU A 188 -27.80 5.60 -24.13
CA LEU A 188 -28.69 6.62 -24.74
C LEU A 188 -29.31 6.07 -26.02
N ASP A 189 -28.45 5.55 -26.89
CA ASP A 189 -28.82 4.92 -28.16
C ASP A 189 -27.78 3.81 -28.51
N GLU A 190 -27.70 3.42 -29.79
CA GLU A 190 -26.76 2.39 -30.26
C GLU A 190 -25.30 2.87 -30.31
N GLN A 191 -25.05 4.17 -30.24
CA GLN A 191 -23.71 4.76 -30.35
C GLN A 191 -23.24 5.40 -29.06
N TRP A 192 -24.12 5.91 -28.22
CA TRP A 192 -23.75 6.68 -27.03
C TRP A 192 -24.13 5.98 -25.75
N SER A 193 -23.16 5.91 -24.84
CA SER A 193 -23.36 5.41 -23.45
C SER A 193 -22.80 6.37 -22.44
N LEU A 194 -23.53 6.57 -21.35
CA LEU A 194 -23.12 7.36 -20.20
C LEU A 194 -22.73 6.43 -19.05
N TYR A 195 -21.69 6.81 -18.33
CA TYR A 195 -21.26 6.21 -17.09
C TYR A 195 -21.25 7.26 -15.99
N GLY A 196 -21.73 6.90 -14.81
CA GLY A 196 -21.63 7.69 -13.59
C GLY A 196 -21.38 6.81 -12.40
N ASP A 197 -20.52 7.27 -11.48
CA ASP A 197 -20.20 6.60 -10.21
C ASP A 197 -20.03 7.66 -9.14
N LEU A 198 -20.79 7.55 -8.06
CA LEU A 198 -20.72 8.42 -6.90
C LEU A 198 -20.38 7.58 -5.69
N GLN A 199 -19.24 7.85 -5.08
CA GLN A 199 -18.82 7.19 -3.86
C GLN A 199 -18.61 8.21 -2.74
N TYR A 200 -19.18 7.89 -1.58
CA TYR A 200 -18.82 8.51 -0.30
C TYR A 200 -18.06 7.50 0.54
N ARG A 201 -16.93 7.92 1.12
CA ARG A 201 -16.10 7.09 2.00
C ARG A 201 -15.70 7.89 3.23
N THR A 202 -15.80 7.28 4.40
CA THR A 202 -15.26 7.83 5.65
C THR A 202 -14.30 6.83 6.26
N VAL A 203 -13.14 7.34 6.71
CA VAL A 203 -12.09 6.55 7.33
C VAL A 203 -11.73 7.18 8.66
N GLY A 204 -11.90 6.44 9.75
CA GLY A 204 -11.36 6.80 11.06
C GLY A 204 -10.07 6.04 11.30
N TYR A 205 -9.04 6.70 11.78
CA TYR A 205 -7.77 6.10 12.14
C TYR A 205 -7.32 6.64 13.50
N THR A 206 -7.12 5.72 14.44
CA THR A 206 -6.53 6.03 15.74
C THR A 206 -5.29 5.17 15.93
N ALA A 207 -4.22 5.76 16.43
CA ALA A 207 -3.01 5.06 16.79
C ALA A 207 -2.41 5.69 18.05
N ASN A 208 -1.73 4.87 18.84
CA ASN A 208 -0.90 5.31 19.94
C ASN A 208 0.34 4.42 19.94
N GLY A 209 1.47 4.98 19.52
CA GLY A 209 2.70 4.24 19.33
C GLY A 209 3.93 5.14 19.45
N GLU A 210 5.09 4.52 19.62
CA GLU A 210 6.36 5.24 19.75
C GLU A 210 6.73 5.97 18.45
N GLU A 211 6.55 5.31 17.30
CA GLU A 211 6.94 5.85 16.00
C GLU A 211 5.91 6.83 15.44
N THR A 212 4.62 6.53 15.61
CA THR A 212 3.51 7.35 15.09
C THR A 212 3.10 8.48 16.01
N GLY A 213 3.43 8.39 17.31
CA GLY A 213 2.82 9.21 18.35
C GLY A 213 1.32 8.91 18.51
N PHE A 214 0.59 9.85 19.10
CA PHE A 214 -0.87 9.78 19.20
C PHE A 214 -1.52 10.35 17.93
N VAL A 215 -2.34 9.53 17.26
CA VAL A 215 -3.12 9.89 16.08
C VAL A 215 -4.60 9.65 16.35
N ASP A 216 -5.47 10.59 16.00
CA ASP A 216 -6.94 10.46 16.03
C ASP A 216 -7.52 11.27 14.87
N ASP A 217 -7.51 10.68 13.68
CA ASP A 217 -7.92 11.33 12.45
C ASP A 217 -9.19 10.72 11.86
N THR A 218 -10.02 11.58 11.25
CA THR A 218 -11.18 11.17 10.49
C THR A 218 -11.21 11.87 9.14
N PHE A 219 -11.22 11.08 8.07
CA PHE A 219 -11.24 11.52 6.70
C PHE A 219 -12.60 11.23 6.07
N ASN A 220 -13.14 12.23 5.35
CA ASN A 220 -14.38 12.11 4.60
C ASN A 220 -14.12 12.43 3.14
N PHE A 221 -14.39 11.48 2.25
CA PHE A 221 -14.08 11.57 0.85
C PHE A 221 -15.35 11.46 0.00
N PHE A 222 -15.42 12.30 -1.02
CA PHE A 222 -16.38 12.16 -2.09
C PHE A 222 -15.62 11.95 -3.40
N ASN A 223 -15.85 10.80 -4.03
CA ASN A 223 -15.13 10.32 -5.21
C ASN A 223 -16.09 10.15 -6.39
N PRO A 224 -16.49 11.24 -7.06
CA PRO A 224 -17.33 11.17 -8.25
C PRO A 224 -16.51 10.73 -9.46
N LYS A 225 -17.15 9.93 -10.35
CA LYS A 225 -16.62 9.60 -11.66
C LYS A 225 -17.74 9.74 -12.70
N ALA A 226 -17.38 10.21 -13.88
CA ALA A 226 -18.29 10.30 -15.01
C ALA A 226 -17.55 9.90 -16.28
N GLY A 227 -18.27 9.32 -17.22
CA GLY A 227 -17.72 8.92 -18.50
C GLY A 227 -18.76 8.97 -19.62
N LEU A 228 -18.26 9.18 -20.82
CA LEU A 228 -19.02 9.14 -22.06
C LEU A 228 -18.30 8.20 -23.02
N THR A 229 -19.04 7.30 -23.62
CA THR A 229 -18.53 6.39 -24.65
C THR A 229 -19.29 6.64 -25.96
N PHE A 230 -18.55 6.65 -27.06
CA PHE A 230 -19.07 6.81 -28.40
C PHE A 230 -18.60 5.69 -29.34
N ASP A 231 -19.51 4.84 -29.76
CA ASP A 231 -19.30 3.80 -30.76
C ASP A 231 -19.51 4.37 -32.17
N LEU A 232 -18.43 4.83 -32.81
CA LEU A 232 -18.48 5.34 -34.16
C LEU A 232 -18.99 4.29 -35.15
N ASN A 233 -18.53 3.06 -34.96
CA ASN A 233 -18.93 1.86 -35.69
C ASN A 233 -18.48 0.61 -34.92
N ARG A 234 -18.72 -0.59 -35.47
CA ARG A 234 -18.39 -1.88 -34.81
C ARG A 234 -16.91 -2.07 -34.48
N ASN A 235 -16.04 -1.28 -35.10
CA ASN A 235 -14.58 -1.41 -34.94
C ASN A 235 -13.96 -0.27 -34.14
N ASN A 236 -14.63 0.86 -34.01
CA ASN A 236 -14.08 2.07 -33.42
C ASN A 236 -14.95 2.57 -32.26
N ASN A 237 -14.36 2.67 -31.09
CA ASN A 237 -14.96 3.18 -29.88
C ASN A 237 -14.07 4.30 -29.32
N PHE A 238 -14.67 5.40 -28.92
CA PHE A 238 -14.02 6.52 -28.23
C PHE A 238 -14.61 6.65 -26.83
N TYR A 239 -13.80 7.08 -25.87
CA TYR A 239 -14.31 7.41 -24.56
C TYR A 239 -13.64 8.64 -24.01
N PHE A 240 -14.36 9.32 -23.14
CA PHE A 240 -13.84 10.34 -22.23
C PHE A 240 -14.28 9.99 -20.83
N SER A 241 -13.38 10.11 -19.85
CA SER A 241 -13.68 9.94 -18.44
C SER A 241 -13.06 11.01 -17.57
N TYR A 242 -13.74 11.32 -16.49
CA TYR A 242 -13.28 12.14 -15.38
C TYR A 242 -13.49 11.39 -14.09
N ALA A 243 -12.49 11.37 -13.21
CA ALA A 243 -12.57 10.74 -11.92
C ALA A 243 -11.90 11.57 -10.84
N VAL A 244 -12.47 11.55 -9.63
CA VAL A 244 -11.83 12.02 -8.42
C VAL A 244 -11.56 10.83 -7.54
N ALA A 245 -10.35 10.75 -6.98
CA ALA A 245 -9.97 9.77 -5.99
C ALA A 245 -9.24 10.45 -4.82
N ASN A 246 -9.50 9.99 -3.62
CA ASN A 246 -8.80 10.45 -2.42
C ASN A 246 -8.21 9.25 -1.69
N ARG A 247 -7.07 9.44 -1.04
CA ARG A 247 -6.40 8.44 -0.22
C ARG A 247 -5.96 9.05 1.11
N GLU A 248 -6.34 8.40 2.20
CA GLU A 248 -5.84 8.71 3.53
C GLU A 248 -4.38 8.27 3.68
N PRO A 249 -3.62 8.92 4.59
CA PRO A 249 -2.32 8.42 5.01
C PRO A 249 -2.39 7.02 5.62
N ASN A 250 -1.32 6.26 5.49
CA ASN A 250 -1.15 4.99 6.19
C ASN A 250 -0.26 5.17 7.43
N ARG A 251 -0.04 4.11 8.23
CA ARG A 251 0.78 4.16 9.44
C ARG A 251 2.16 4.78 9.17
N ASN A 252 2.88 4.31 8.15
CA ASN A 252 4.24 4.77 7.87
C ASN A 252 4.31 6.25 7.47
N ASP A 253 3.22 6.80 6.92
CA ASP A 253 3.17 8.21 6.57
C ASP A 253 3.17 9.10 7.84
N TYR A 254 2.62 8.61 8.97
CA TYR A 254 2.64 9.30 10.26
C TYR A 254 4.00 9.24 10.97
N GLU A 255 4.87 8.31 10.62
CA GLU A 255 6.25 8.25 11.15
C GLU A 255 7.09 9.44 10.68
N SER A 256 6.72 10.06 9.54
CA SER A 256 7.38 11.26 8.99
C SER A 256 6.78 12.58 9.50
N GLY A 257 5.74 12.56 10.33
CA GLY A 257 5.11 13.76 10.89
C GLY A 257 3.58 13.77 10.78
N ASN A 258 3.01 14.88 10.34
CA ASN A 258 1.55 15.06 10.23
C ASN A 258 1.11 15.06 8.76
N PRO A 259 0.87 13.91 8.16
CA PRO A 259 0.56 13.77 6.76
C PRO A 259 -0.88 14.22 6.44
N LYS A 260 -1.07 14.74 5.22
CA LYS A 260 -2.38 15.07 4.68
C LYS A 260 -2.85 13.97 3.72
N PRO A 261 -4.19 13.81 3.57
CA PRO A 261 -4.71 12.94 2.54
C PRO A 261 -4.38 13.49 1.14
N GLU A 262 -4.03 12.61 0.22
CA GLU A 262 -3.83 12.99 -1.17
C GLU A 262 -5.14 12.95 -1.96
N ARG A 263 -5.25 13.84 -2.94
CA ARG A 263 -6.36 13.93 -3.89
C ARG A 263 -5.84 13.84 -5.32
N LEU A 264 -6.52 13.03 -6.12
CA LEU A 264 -6.30 12.88 -7.55
C LEU A 264 -7.53 13.36 -8.31
N GLU A 265 -7.31 14.18 -9.35
CA GLU A 265 -8.26 14.41 -10.44
C GLU A 265 -7.68 13.82 -11.72
N ASP A 266 -8.42 12.94 -12.34
CA ASP A 266 -7.98 12.17 -13.51
C ASP A 266 -8.91 12.44 -14.69
N TYR A 267 -8.31 12.80 -15.83
CA TYR A 267 -8.97 13.04 -17.10
C TYR A 267 -8.38 12.10 -18.12
N GLU A 268 -9.23 11.31 -18.77
CA GLU A 268 -8.79 10.38 -19.81
C GLU A 268 -9.60 10.57 -21.11
N LEU A 269 -8.88 10.43 -22.22
CA LEU A 269 -9.47 10.37 -23.56
C LEU A 269 -8.86 9.17 -24.28
N GLY A 270 -9.71 8.24 -24.69
CA GLY A 270 -9.25 7.02 -25.32
C GLY A 270 -9.91 6.70 -26.64
N TRP A 271 -9.19 5.93 -27.45
CA TRP A 271 -9.67 5.31 -28.67
C TRP A 271 -9.33 3.82 -28.65
N ARG A 272 -10.32 3.01 -28.98
CA ARG A 272 -10.21 1.55 -29.11
C ARG A 272 -10.59 1.14 -30.52
N TYR A 273 -9.69 0.41 -31.16
CA TYR A 273 -9.92 -0.21 -32.45
C TYR A 273 -9.89 -1.73 -32.32
N VAL A 274 -10.91 -2.40 -32.86
CA VAL A 274 -11.00 -3.87 -32.86
C VAL A 274 -11.37 -4.36 -34.25
N SER A 275 -10.54 -5.26 -34.76
CA SER A 275 -10.82 -6.05 -35.99
C SER A 275 -10.45 -7.51 -35.73
N PRO A 276 -10.75 -8.46 -36.64
CA PRO A 276 -10.40 -9.87 -36.44
C PRO A 276 -8.90 -10.14 -36.22
N SER A 277 -8.03 -9.29 -36.73
CA SER A 277 -6.57 -9.49 -36.67
C SER A 277 -5.82 -8.38 -35.90
N VAL A 278 -6.48 -7.26 -35.59
CA VAL A 278 -5.82 -6.12 -34.95
C VAL A 278 -6.72 -5.55 -33.86
N GLN A 279 -6.16 -5.38 -32.70
CA GLN A 279 -6.73 -4.60 -31.60
C GLN A 279 -5.74 -3.52 -31.21
N VAL A 280 -6.19 -2.28 -31.04
CA VAL A 280 -5.39 -1.15 -30.60
C VAL A 280 -6.18 -0.40 -29.54
N ASN A 281 -5.54 -0.12 -28.41
CA ASN A 281 -6.04 0.79 -27.40
C ASN A 281 -5.08 1.96 -27.28
N THR A 282 -5.63 3.15 -27.21
CA THR A 282 -4.89 4.38 -27.03
C THR A 282 -5.54 5.16 -25.92
N ASN A 283 -4.75 5.65 -24.97
CA ASN A 283 -5.23 6.50 -23.88
C ASN A 283 -4.34 7.72 -23.73
N ILE A 284 -4.94 8.89 -23.70
CA ILE A 284 -4.30 10.14 -23.27
C ILE A 284 -4.85 10.42 -21.89
N TYR A 285 -3.98 10.61 -20.92
CA TYR A 285 -4.39 10.90 -19.55
C TYR A 285 -3.72 12.17 -19.03
N TYR A 286 -4.43 12.86 -18.15
CA TYR A 286 -3.93 13.95 -17.34
C TYR A 286 -4.39 13.76 -15.90
N MET A 287 -3.45 13.41 -15.03
CA MET A 287 -3.66 13.18 -13.60
C MET A 287 -3.07 14.34 -12.82
N GLN A 288 -3.92 15.07 -12.09
CA GLN A 288 -3.49 16.15 -11.20
C GLN A 288 -3.63 15.70 -9.76
N TYR A 289 -2.54 15.78 -9.02
CA TYR A 289 -2.48 15.44 -7.60
C TYR A 289 -2.37 16.70 -6.75
N GLN A 290 -3.04 16.66 -5.60
CA GLN A 290 -2.88 17.61 -4.50
C GLN A 290 -2.37 16.84 -3.29
N ASP A 291 -1.37 17.41 -2.60
CA ASP A 291 -0.74 16.82 -1.41
C ASP A 291 -0.31 15.35 -1.62
N GLN A 292 0.28 15.02 -2.78
CA GLN A 292 0.73 13.66 -3.08
C GLN A 292 1.79 13.20 -2.07
N LEU A 293 1.61 11.99 -1.52
CA LEU A 293 2.58 11.32 -0.66
C LEU A 293 3.64 10.62 -1.51
N VAL A 294 4.86 11.14 -1.53
CA VAL A 294 5.98 10.61 -2.31
C VAL A 294 7.12 10.14 -1.42
N LEU A 295 7.95 9.25 -1.96
CA LEU A 295 9.13 8.74 -1.28
C LEU A 295 10.15 9.85 -1.06
N THR A 296 10.62 10.00 0.18
CA THR A 296 11.67 10.96 0.56
C THR A 296 13.08 10.46 0.24
N GLY A 297 13.24 9.15 0.04
CA GLY A 297 14.52 8.46 -0.05
C GLY A 297 15.08 8.03 1.32
N GLN A 298 14.40 8.36 2.40
CA GLN A 298 14.73 7.90 3.75
C GLN A 298 14.03 6.57 4.06
N LEU A 299 14.61 5.84 5.00
CA LEU A 299 14.08 4.57 5.51
C LEU A 299 13.84 4.70 7.02
N ASN A 300 12.84 4.01 7.53
CA ASN A 300 12.64 3.84 8.96
C ASN A 300 13.59 2.77 9.55
N ASP A 301 13.46 2.48 10.85
CA ASP A 301 14.32 1.54 11.60
C ASP A 301 14.28 0.08 11.12
N VAL A 302 13.26 -0.28 10.33
CA VAL A 302 13.08 -1.61 9.71
C VAL A 302 13.33 -1.62 8.19
N GLY A 303 13.83 -0.51 7.63
CA GLY A 303 14.14 -0.39 6.21
C GLY A 303 12.93 -0.10 5.32
N ALA A 304 11.78 0.26 5.87
CA ALA A 304 10.63 0.67 5.08
C ALA A 304 10.78 2.13 4.61
N PRO A 305 10.43 2.45 3.35
CA PRO A 305 10.58 3.80 2.81
C PRO A 305 9.58 4.78 3.41
N LEU A 306 10.07 5.93 3.83
CA LEU A 306 9.27 7.05 4.34
C LEU A 306 8.72 7.91 3.21
N ARG A 307 7.57 8.54 3.45
CA ARG A 307 6.89 9.43 2.51
C ARG A 307 6.51 10.73 3.16
N GLU A 308 6.46 11.78 2.33
CA GLU A 308 5.97 13.11 2.73
C GLU A 308 5.06 13.70 1.66
N ASN A 309 4.18 14.62 2.06
CA ASN A 309 3.37 15.36 1.13
C ASN A 309 4.21 16.45 0.44
N ILE A 310 4.22 16.45 -0.88
CA ILE A 310 5.02 17.39 -1.68
C ILE A 310 4.20 18.54 -2.29
N GLY A 311 2.91 18.66 -1.95
CA GLY A 311 2.00 19.60 -2.59
C GLY A 311 1.49 19.08 -3.93
N ASP A 312 1.50 19.94 -4.95
CA ASP A 312 0.90 19.63 -6.26
C ASP A 312 1.88 18.88 -7.17
N SER A 313 1.35 17.90 -7.88
CA SER A 313 2.08 17.19 -8.93
C SER A 313 1.15 16.80 -10.07
N TYR A 314 1.71 16.39 -11.21
CA TYR A 314 0.91 15.89 -12.31
C TYR A 314 1.60 14.75 -13.06
N ARG A 315 0.77 13.97 -13.74
CA ARG A 315 1.18 13.00 -14.74
C ARG A 315 0.37 13.26 -16.01
N LEU A 316 1.05 13.49 -17.12
CA LEU A 316 0.45 13.63 -18.45
C LEU A 316 1.08 12.60 -19.36
N GLY A 317 0.30 11.80 -20.04
CA GLY A 317 0.86 10.78 -20.91
C GLY A 317 -0.04 10.30 -22.01
N LEU A 318 0.59 9.57 -22.93
CA LEU A 318 -0.02 8.82 -24.01
C LEU A 318 0.40 7.36 -23.87
N GLU A 319 -0.57 6.48 -23.77
CA GLU A 319 -0.39 5.02 -23.77
C GLU A 319 -0.96 4.43 -25.04
N ILE A 320 -0.23 3.52 -25.62
CA ILE A 320 -0.67 2.74 -26.80
C ILE A 320 -0.33 1.30 -26.54
N ASP A 321 -1.32 0.43 -26.61
CA ASP A 321 -1.13 -1.02 -26.66
C ASP A 321 -1.80 -1.62 -27.89
N ALA A 322 -1.21 -2.68 -28.43
CA ALA A 322 -1.80 -3.36 -29.56
C ALA A 322 -1.64 -4.89 -29.45
N ASN A 323 -2.58 -5.60 -30.06
CA ASN A 323 -2.49 -7.04 -30.28
C ASN A 323 -2.73 -7.28 -31.77
N ILE A 324 -1.69 -7.76 -32.47
CA ILE A 324 -1.69 -7.91 -33.94
C ILE A 324 -1.43 -9.38 -34.24
N SER A 325 -2.43 -10.06 -34.78
CA SER A 325 -2.32 -11.43 -35.26
C SER A 325 -1.72 -11.48 -36.68
N LEU A 326 -0.54 -12.07 -36.82
CA LEU A 326 0.16 -12.26 -38.07
C LEU A 326 -0.04 -13.72 -38.57
N GLY A 327 -1.26 -14.00 -39.03
CA GLY A 327 -1.69 -15.35 -39.40
C GLY A 327 -2.02 -16.21 -38.16
N GLU A 328 -1.99 -17.53 -38.32
CA GLU A 328 -2.43 -18.48 -37.27
C GLU A 328 -1.36 -18.75 -36.20
N LYS A 329 -0.08 -18.38 -36.46
CA LYS A 329 1.06 -18.82 -35.62
C LYS A 329 1.77 -17.71 -34.87
N PHE A 330 1.59 -16.47 -35.27
CA PHE A 330 2.31 -15.33 -34.69
C PHE A 330 1.37 -14.23 -34.25
N ALA A 331 1.67 -13.64 -33.09
CA ALA A 331 1.04 -12.44 -32.59
C ALA A 331 2.10 -11.47 -32.06
N LEU A 332 1.96 -10.20 -32.37
CA LEU A 332 2.74 -9.12 -31.78
C LEU A 332 1.88 -8.39 -30.75
N ARG A 333 2.45 -8.05 -29.59
CA ARG A 333 1.79 -7.32 -28.52
C ARG A 333 2.66 -6.14 -28.06
N PRO A 334 2.87 -5.15 -28.92
CA PRO A 334 3.62 -3.96 -28.55
C PRO A 334 2.83 -3.10 -27.56
N ASN A 335 3.54 -2.48 -26.63
CA ASN A 335 3.03 -1.37 -25.82
C ASN A 335 4.08 -0.26 -25.77
N VAL A 336 3.64 0.96 -25.62
CA VAL A 336 4.48 2.13 -25.40
C VAL A 336 3.74 3.15 -24.56
N THR A 337 4.46 3.71 -23.60
CA THR A 337 3.99 4.85 -22.81
C THR A 337 4.97 6.00 -22.96
N LEU A 338 4.43 7.18 -23.30
CA LEU A 338 5.16 8.44 -23.32
C LEU A 338 4.53 9.35 -22.29
N SER A 339 5.32 9.81 -21.30
CA SER A 339 4.76 10.59 -20.20
C SER A 339 5.66 11.74 -19.74
N SER A 340 5.05 12.71 -19.07
CA SER A 340 5.69 13.76 -18.29
C SER A 340 5.12 13.69 -16.87
N ASN A 341 5.97 13.41 -15.89
CA ASN A 341 5.57 13.17 -14.50
C ASN A 341 6.37 14.13 -13.62
N GLN A 342 5.73 15.18 -13.08
CA GLN A 342 6.43 16.25 -12.39
C GLN A 342 5.75 16.69 -11.10
N ASN A 343 6.57 16.95 -10.08
CA ASN A 343 6.21 17.75 -8.92
C ASN A 343 6.23 19.22 -9.33
N ARG A 344 5.30 20.02 -8.82
CA ARG A 344 5.25 21.48 -9.07
C ARG A 344 5.73 22.23 -7.84
N ASN A 345 6.63 23.20 -8.08
CA ASN A 345 7.14 24.08 -7.01
C ASN A 345 7.63 23.28 -5.79
N PHE A 346 8.40 22.22 -6.06
CA PHE A 346 8.89 21.33 -5.02
C PHE A 346 9.86 22.07 -4.10
N VAL A 347 9.57 22.02 -2.81
CA VAL A 347 10.41 22.56 -1.75
C VAL A 347 10.91 21.39 -0.91
N PHE A 348 12.20 21.33 -0.68
CA PHE A 348 12.84 20.29 0.11
C PHE A 348 13.58 20.92 1.28
N GLU A 349 13.48 20.33 2.47
CA GLU A 349 14.26 20.73 3.63
C GLU A 349 15.56 19.92 3.68
N ARG A 350 16.69 20.63 3.70
CA ARG A 350 18.01 20.05 3.88
C ARG A 350 18.76 20.80 4.97
N ASP A 351 19.23 20.08 5.99
CA ASP A 351 19.99 20.63 7.12
C ASP A 351 19.28 21.82 7.83
N GLY A 352 17.92 21.81 7.86
CA GLY A 352 17.10 22.86 8.46
C GLY A 352 16.88 24.08 7.56
N GLU A 353 17.34 24.06 6.30
CA GLU A 353 17.10 25.10 5.30
C GLU A 353 16.14 24.58 4.21
N LEU A 354 15.17 25.43 3.82
CA LEU A 354 14.24 25.14 2.73
C LEU A 354 14.89 25.50 1.38
N GLU A 355 15.04 24.50 0.52
CA GLU A 355 15.47 24.66 -0.87
C GLU A 355 14.29 24.62 -1.83
N GLU A 356 14.07 25.68 -2.59
CA GLU A 356 13.08 25.72 -3.68
C GLU A 356 13.70 25.08 -4.95
N LEU A 357 13.31 23.85 -5.27
CA LEU A 357 13.83 23.12 -6.43
C LEU A 357 13.00 23.36 -7.71
N GLY A 358 11.87 24.08 -7.61
CA GLY A 358 10.95 24.30 -8.74
C GLY A 358 10.28 23.01 -9.20
N ASN A 359 10.14 22.82 -10.50
CA ASN A 359 9.54 21.58 -11.02
C ASN A 359 10.60 20.47 -11.08
N THR A 360 10.29 19.33 -10.47
CA THR A 360 11.18 18.15 -10.43
C THR A 360 10.46 16.92 -10.98
N ASN A 361 11.22 15.96 -11.50
CA ASN A 361 10.64 14.69 -11.92
C ASN A 361 10.18 13.87 -10.71
N ILE A 362 9.02 13.22 -10.81
CA ILE A 362 8.56 12.26 -9.81
C ILE A 362 9.47 11.02 -9.85
N ALA A 363 9.95 10.59 -8.69
CA ALA A 363 10.80 9.40 -8.57
C ALA A 363 10.10 8.15 -9.13
N PHE A 364 10.87 7.23 -9.69
CA PHE A 364 10.39 5.97 -10.28
C PHE A 364 9.30 6.12 -11.35
N SER A 365 9.25 7.26 -12.03
CA SER A 365 8.26 7.57 -13.05
C SER A 365 8.96 7.90 -14.37
N PRO A 366 9.41 6.89 -15.13
CA PRO A 366 10.12 7.12 -16.40
C PRO A 366 9.21 7.78 -17.43
N ASN A 367 9.80 8.62 -18.29
CA ASN A 367 9.07 9.34 -19.33
C ASN A 367 8.76 8.46 -20.55
N VAL A 368 9.46 7.35 -20.69
CA VAL A 368 9.27 6.39 -21.81
C VAL A 368 9.37 4.97 -21.26
N ILE A 369 8.38 4.19 -21.55
CA ILE A 369 8.30 2.76 -21.23
C ILE A 369 7.99 1.99 -22.52
#